data_72582142b0bf878ab1ce3dac698b0d62
#
_entry.id   72582142b0bf878ab1ce3dac698b0d62
#
_cell.length_a   1.000
_cell.length_b   1.000
_cell.length_c   1.000
_cell.angle_alpha   90.00
_cell.angle_beta   90.00
_cell.angle_gamma   90.00
#
_symmetry.space_group_name_H-M   'P 1'
#
loop_
_entity.id
_entity.type
_entity.pdbx_description
1 polymer ?
#
loop_
_entity_poly.entity_id
_entity_poly.type
_entity_poly.pdbx_seq_one_letter_code
_entity_poly.pdbx_strand_id
1 'polypeptide(L)'
;VRTRLVLPPGSAEEAALVPDAEVFRAQHLLDVVQQFLPPSSEPPPEPSDGWARMAATTPSAPPRYADLADVKGQAGVKRVLEIAAAGGHSLLMVGPPGSGKSMLAQRFAGLLPPMSIEDALESAAVASLAGRFDLSQWAQRPTGQPHHSASAVALVGGGSPPRPGEISLAHHGVLFLDELP
;
A
#
# COMPACT_ATOMS: atom_id res chain seq x y z
N VAL A 1 13.97 -24.19 5.56
CA VAL A 1 12.62 -24.80 5.43
C VAL A 1 11.73 -23.74 4.81
N ARG A 2 11.20 -23.97 3.60
CA ARG A 2 10.22 -23.06 3.00
C ARG A 2 8.89 -23.28 3.72
N THR A 3 8.38 -22.23 4.36
CA THR A 3 7.09 -22.27 5.03
C THR A 3 5.98 -22.19 3.98
N ARG A 4 5.04 -23.13 4.00
CA ARG A 4 3.84 -23.11 3.17
C ARG A 4 2.72 -22.45 3.95
N LEU A 5 2.03 -21.54 3.32
CA LEU A 5 0.88 -20.83 3.90
C LEU A 5 -0.40 -21.33 3.23
N VAL A 6 -1.39 -21.70 4.02
CA VAL A 6 -2.74 -22.01 3.53
C VAL A 6 -3.69 -20.97 4.10
N LEU A 7 -4.32 -20.20 3.25
CA LEU A 7 -5.07 -19.00 3.63
C LEU A 7 -6.44 -18.96 2.92
N PRO A 8 -7.43 -18.28 3.49
CA PRO A 8 -8.70 -18.00 2.82
C PRO A 8 -8.47 -17.06 1.61
N PRO A 9 -9.42 -16.98 0.66
CA PRO A 9 -9.24 -16.29 -0.62
C PRO A 9 -8.62 -14.90 -0.51
N GLY A 10 -9.21 -13.97 0.22
CA GLY A 10 -8.69 -12.60 0.32
C GLY A 10 -7.27 -12.51 0.89
N SER A 11 -7.00 -13.22 1.99
CA SER A 11 -5.66 -13.22 2.62
C SER A 11 -4.62 -13.96 1.78
N ALA A 12 -5.01 -14.94 0.95
CA ALA A 12 -4.10 -15.64 0.07
C ALA A 12 -3.59 -14.72 -1.06
N GLU A 13 -4.44 -13.84 -1.57
CA GLU A 13 -4.08 -12.84 -2.58
C GLU A 13 -3.09 -11.82 -2.02
N GLU A 14 -3.31 -11.33 -0.79
CA GLU A 14 -2.39 -10.43 -0.09
C GLU A 14 -1.03 -11.12 0.20
N ALA A 15 -1.05 -12.35 0.70
CA ALA A 15 0.17 -13.09 1.01
C ALA A 15 0.99 -13.45 -0.26
N ALA A 16 0.33 -13.62 -1.40
CA ALA A 16 0.99 -13.89 -2.69
C ALA A 16 1.81 -12.70 -3.24
N LEU A 17 1.68 -11.52 -2.64
CA LEU A 17 2.53 -10.35 -2.93
C LEU A 17 3.95 -10.51 -2.36
N VAL A 18 4.14 -11.40 -1.38
CA VAL A 18 5.46 -11.65 -0.80
C VAL A 18 6.27 -12.53 -1.76
N PRO A 19 7.42 -12.07 -2.26
CA PRO A 19 8.28 -12.88 -3.11
C PRO A 19 8.71 -14.17 -2.40
N ASP A 20 8.78 -15.24 -3.16
CA ASP A 20 9.20 -16.56 -2.68
C ASP A 20 8.30 -17.20 -1.60
N ALA A 21 7.16 -16.61 -1.25
CA ALA A 21 6.17 -17.25 -0.40
C ALA A 21 5.43 -18.36 -1.18
N GLU A 22 5.33 -19.54 -0.58
CA GLU A 22 4.53 -20.64 -1.12
C GLU A 22 3.12 -20.55 -0.52
N VAL A 23 2.20 -19.93 -1.24
CA VAL A 23 0.84 -19.64 -0.76
C VAL A 23 -0.18 -20.52 -1.48
N PHE A 24 -1.07 -21.13 -0.71
CA PHE A 24 -2.21 -21.90 -1.19
C PHE A 24 -3.49 -21.25 -0.68
N ARG A 25 -4.46 -21.11 -1.58
CA ARG A 25 -5.81 -20.66 -1.26
C ARG A 25 -6.66 -21.88 -0.94
N ALA A 26 -7.43 -21.82 0.15
CA ALA A 26 -8.46 -22.79 0.48
C ALA A 26 -9.76 -22.03 0.81
N GLN A 27 -10.89 -22.45 0.23
CA GLN A 27 -12.20 -21.83 0.53
C GLN A 27 -12.81 -22.40 1.80
N HIS A 28 -12.62 -23.70 2.03
CA HIS A 28 -13.17 -24.41 3.17
C HIS A 28 -12.10 -25.26 3.84
N LEU A 29 -12.30 -25.54 5.11
CA LEU A 29 -11.41 -26.45 5.86
C LEU A 29 -11.35 -27.85 5.22
N LEU A 30 -12.44 -28.28 4.58
CA LEU A 30 -12.49 -29.56 3.88
C LEU A 30 -11.48 -29.64 2.72
N ASP A 31 -11.24 -28.54 2.02
CA ASP A 31 -10.24 -28.47 0.94
C ASP A 31 -8.85 -28.76 1.47
N VAL A 32 -8.53 -28.23 2.67
CA VAL A 32 -7.26 -28.50 3.36
C VAL A 32 -7.17 -29.96 3.79
N VAL A 33 -8.23 -30.49 4.40
CA VAL A 33 -8.27 -31.87 4.88
C VAL A 33 -8.08 -32.85 3.72
N GLN A 34 -8.77 -32.66 2.59
CA GLN A 34 -8.66 -33.51 1.41
C GLN A 34 -7.25 -33.53 0.84
N GLN A 35 -6.52 -32.41 0.88
CA GLN A 35 -5.16 -32.32 0.37
C GLN A 35 -4.14 -33.11 1.22
N PHE A 36 -4.40 -33.30 2.50
CA PHE A 36 -3.49 -33.96 3.45
C PHE A 36 -3.97 -35.34 3.91
N LEU A 37 -5.14 -35.80 3.48
CA LEU A 37 -5.57 -37.18 3.72
C LEU A 37 -4.69 -38.16 2.96
N PRO A 38 -4.35 -39.31 3.56
CA PRO A 38 -3.69 -40.37 2.84
C PRO A 38 -4.62 -40.88 1.71
N PRO A 39 -4.05 -41.28 0.55
CA PRO A 39 -4.85 -41.79 -0.55
C PRO A 39 -5.68 -42.99 -0.07
N SER A 40 -7.00 -42.78 0.00
CA SER A 40 -7.96 -43.86 0.28
C SER A 40 -8.23 -44.60 -1.02
N SER A 41 -8.63 -45.88 -0.88
CA SER A 41 -8.99 -46.75 -2.04
C SER A 41 -10.29 -46.32 -2.75
N GLU A 42 -10.95 -45.28 -2.31
CA GLU A 42 -12.08 -44.66 -3.01
C GLU A 42 -11.58 -43.63 -4.03
N PRO A 43 -12.23 -43.54 -5.20
CA PRO A 43 -11.87 -42.51 -6.16
C PRO A 43 -11.92 -41.12 -5.50
N PRO A 44 -10.91 -40.26 -5.73
CA PRO A 44 -10.89 -38.94 -5.14
C PRO A 44 -12.19 -38.21 -5.50
N PRO A 45 -12.85 -37.54 -4.54
CA PRO A 45 -13.95 -36.66 -4.86
C PRO A 45 -13.48 -35.68 -5.93
N GLU A 46 -14.38 -35.27 -6.80
CA GLU A 46 -14.05 -34.30 -7.88
C GLU A 46 -13.19 -33.17 -7.33
N PRO A 47 -12.13 -32.72 -8.07
CA PRO A 47 -11.22 -31.71 -7.58
C PRO A 47 -12.06 -30.51 -7.13
N SER A 48 -12.05 -30.23 -5.84
CA SER A 48 -12.73 -29.08 -5.30
C SER A 48 -12.06 -27.82 -5.85
N ASP A 49 -12.84 -26.97 -6.49
CA ASP A 49 -12.39 -25.66 -7.03
C ASP A 49 -11.88 -24.73 -5.90
N GLY A 50 -11.89 -25.23 -4.67
CA GLY A 50 -11.54 -24.52 -3.46
C GLY A 50 -10.02 -24.43 -3.16
N TRP A 51 -9.22 -25.41 -3.68
CA TRP A 51 -7.77 -25.44 -3.44
C TRP A 51 -7.00 -24.97 -4.66
N ALA A 52 -6.20 -23.93 -4.51
CA ALA A 52 -5.34 -23.46 -5.58
C ALA A 52 -4.00 -22.93 -5.04
N ARG A 53 -2.91 -23.25 -5.75
CA ARG A 53 -1.63 -22.59 -5.50
C ARG A 53 -1.68 -21.19 -6.11
N MET A 54 -1.38 -20.17 -5.30
CA MET A 54 -1.31 -18.80 -5.76
C MET A 54 0.01 -18.58 -6.52
N ALA A 55 -0.09 -18.00 -7.71
CA ALA A 55 1.08 -17.48 -8.39
C ALA A 55 1.47 -16.13 -7.73
N ALA A 56 2.77 -15.84 -7.67
CA ALA A 56 3.22 -14.54 -7.22
C ALA A 56 2.58 -13.45 -8.10
N THR A 57 1.73 -12.65 -7.52
CA THR A 57 1.03 -11.58 -8.23
C THR A 57 1.93 -10.35 -8.26
N THR A 58 2.56 -10.10 -9.38
CA THR A 58 3.19 -8.80 -9.63
C THR A 58 2.11 -7.89 -10.21
N PRO A 59 1.83 -6.72 -9.60
CA PRO A 59 0.89 -5.77 -10.19
C PRO A 59 1.31 -5.41 -11.61
N SER A 60 0.41 -5.53 -12.56
CA SER A 60 0.74 -5.43 -13.99
C SER A 60 0.96 -4.00 -14.49
N ALA A 61 0.71 -2.99 -13.69
CA ALA A 61 0.87 -1.60 -14.10
C ALA A 61 1.67 -0.80 -13.06
N PRO A 62 2.61 0.05 -13.49
CA PRO A 62 3.29 0.96 -12.59
C PRO A 62 2.29 1.93 -11.94
N PRO A 63 2.55 2.38 -10.70
CA PRO A 63 1.70 3.35 -10.03
C PRO A 63 1.56 4.62 -10.86
N ARG A 64 0.32 5.13 -10.96
CA ARG A 64 0.03 6.35 -11.71
C ARG A 64 -0.10 7.52 -10.74
N TYR A 65 0.88 8.40 -10.78
CA TYR A 65 0.84 9.68 -10.08
C TYR A 65 0.58 10.82 -11.07
N ALA A 66 0.07 11.95 -10.58
CA ALA A 66 0.04 13.17 -11.36
C ALA A 66 1.47 13.61 -11.68
N ASP A 67 1.75 13.97 -12.94
CA ASP A 67 3.09 14.30 -13.39
C ASP A 67 3.44 15.76 -13.09
N LEU A 68 4.67 16.00 -12.63
CA LEU A 68 5.19 17.34 -12.42
C LEU A 68 5.37 18.12 -13.74
N ALA A 69 5.46 17.41 -14.87
CA ALA A 69 5.50 18.01 -16.20
C ALA A 69 4.23 18.82 -16.54
N ASP A 70 3.07 18.46 -15.95
CA ASP A 70 1.82 19.21 -16.16
C ASP A 70 1.86 20.62 -15.59
N VAL A 71 2.76 20.88 -14.64
CA VAL A 71 2.90 22.19 -14.01
C VAL A 71 3.65 23.13 -14.95
N LYS A 72 3.01 24.21 -15.37
CA LYS A 72 3.64 25.23 -16.21
C LYS A 72 4.54 26.14 -15.39
N GLY A 73 5.75 26.42 -15.88
CA GLY A 73 6.72 27.29 -15.20
C GLY A 73 7.25 26.70 -13.90
N GLN A 74 7.49 27.54 -12.89
CA GLN A 74 7.95 27.22 -11.54
C GLN A 74 9.23 26.35 -11.49
N ALA A 75 10.18 26.59 -12.40
CA ALA A 75 11.38 25.76 -12.54
C ALA A 75 12.20 25.63 -11.22
N GLY A 76 12.30 26.72 -10.45
CA GLY A 76 12.98 26.70 -9.16
C GLY A 76 12.32 25.77 -8.14
N VAL A 77 10.99 25.82 -8.03
CA VAL A 77 10.23 24.97 -7.11
C VAL A 77 10.30 23.51 -7.55
N LYS A 78 10.17 23.24 -8.83
CA LYS A 78 10.33 21.87 -9.39
C LYS A 78 11.69 21.29 -9.01
N ARG A 79 12.76 22.07 -9.17
CA ARG A 79 14.10 21.63 -8.80
C ARG A 79 14.24 21.32 -7.31
N VAL A 80 13.61 22.13 -6.44
CA VAL A 80 13.60 21.85 -4.98
C VAL A 80 12.84 20.56 -4.68
N LEU A 81 11.71 20.31 -5.34
CA LEU A 81 10.94 19.07 -5.19
C LEU A 81 11.76 17.85 -5.62
N GLU A 82 12.48 17.92 -6.74
CA GLU A 82 13.37 16.84 -7.21
C GLU A 82 14.47 16.54 -6.18
N ILE A 83 15.12 17.57 -5.65
CA ILE A 83 16.17 17.41 -4.63
C ILE A 83 15.60 16.78 -3.36
N ALA A 84 14.44 17.26 -2.91
CA ALA A 84 13.80 16.72 -1.72
C ALA A 84 13.37 15.26 -1.91
N ALA A 85 12.84 14.92 -3.07
CA ALA A 85 12.46 13.53 -3.39
C ALA A 85 13.69 12.60 -3.42
N ALA A 86 14.78 13.05 -4.03
CA ALA A 86 16.02 12.28 -4.11
C ALA A 86 16.69 12.09 -2.75
N GLY A 87 16.58 13.06 -1.85
CA GLY A 87 17.19 13.02 -0.52
C GLY A 87 16.26 12.58 0.62
N GLY A 88 14.98 12.28 0.34
CA GLY A 88 14.01 11.94 1.38
C GLY A 88 13.73 13.11 2.35
N HIS A 89 13.80 14.35 1.88
CA HIS A 89 13.68 15.53 2.71
C HIS A 89 12.22 16.01 2.84
N SER A 90 11.88 16.50 4.03
CA SER A 90 10.65 17.27 4.24
C SER A 90 10.77 18.66 3.65
N LEU A 91 9.66 19.23 3.18
CA LEU A 91 9.59 20.55 2.58
C LEU A 91 8.58 21.43 3.29
N LEU A 92 8.93 22.69 3.46
CA LEU A 92 8.00 23.75 3.84
C LEU A 92 7.75 24.64 2.62
N MET A 93 6.49 24.74 2.20
CA MET A 93 6.07 25.62 1.09
C MET A 93 5.35 26.83 1.62
N VAL A 94 5.94 28.02 1.41
CA VAL A 94 5.38 29.30 1.81
C VAL A 94 5.01 30.10 0.57
N GLY A 95 3.84 30.73 0.57
CA GLY A 95 3.37 31.54 -0.54
C GLY A 95 1.89 31.91 -0.43
N PRO A 96 1.42 32.89 -1.22
CA PRO A 96 0.06 33.33 -1.19
C PRO A 96 -0.94 32.24 -1.61
N PRO A 97 -2.23 32.38 -1.29
CA PRO A 97 -3.27 31.51 -1.84
C PRO A 97 -3.20 31.47 -3.38
N GLY A 98 -3.49 30.31 -3.98
CA GLY A 98 -3.45 30.16 -5.44
C GLY A 98 -2.05 30.01 -6.06
N SER A 99 -0.96 30.01 -5.28
CA SER A 99 0.40 29.83 -5.81
C SER A 99 0.72 28.38 -6.25
N GLY A 100 -0.22 27.46 -6.11
CA GLY A 100 -0.09 26.06 -6.59
C GLY A 100 0.56 25.11 -5.59
N LYS A 101 0.67 25.44 -4.31
CA LYS A 101 1.28 24.59 -3.27
C LYS A 101 0.66 23.17 -3.23
N SER A 102 -0.65 23.07 -3.13
CA SER A 102 -1.36 21.79 -3.06
C SER A 102 -1.22 20.98 -4.36
N MET A 103 -1.22 21.66 -5.52
CA MET A 103 -1.00 21.05 -6.83
C MET A 103 0.41 20.42 -6.93
N LEU A 104 1.43 21.11 -6.41
CA LEU A 104 2.81 20.61 -6.36
C LEU A 104 2.97 19.44 -5.37
N ALA A 105 2.34 19.56 -4.19
CA ALA A 105 2.35 18.52 -3.18
C ALA A 105 1.77 17.18 -3.69
N GLN A 106 0.66 17.23 -4.43
CA GLN A 106 0.03 16.06 -5.04
C GLN A 106 0.92 15.34 -6.06
N ARG A 107 1.87 16.04 -6.66
CA ARG A 107 2.82 15.50 -7.64
C ARG A 107 4.12 15.02 -7.02
N PHE A 108 4.35 15.34 -5.76
CA PHE A 108 5.60 15.00 -5.07
C PHE A 108 5.81 13.49 -4.94
N ALA A 109 4.75 12.72 -4.68
CA ALA A 109 4.82 11.26 -4.59
C ALA A 109 5.34 10.61 -5.88
N GLY A 110 5.02 11.19 -7.04
CA GLY A 110 5.49 10.70 -8.34
C GLY A 110 6.98 10.94 -8.61
N LEU A 111 7.63 11.79 -7.81
CA LEU A 111 9.08 12.03 -7.90
C LEU A 111 9.89 11.09 -7.01
N LEU A 112 9.25 10.46 -6.03
CA LEU A 112 9.93 9.56 -5.11
C LEU A 112 10.40 8.30 -5.85
N PRO A 113 11.54 7.72 -5.47
CA PRO A 113 11.96 6.44 -6.02
C PRO A 113 10.90 5.36 -5.75
N PRO A 114 10.82 4.32 -6.62
CA PRO A 114 9.93 3.20 -6.40
C PRO A 114 10.10 2.62 -4.99
N MET A 115 9.03 2.12 -4.40
CA MET A 115 9.12 1.45 -3.10
C MET A 115 9.86 0.12 -3.27
N SER A 116 10.69 -0.22 -2.27
CA SER A 116 11.18 -1.58 -2.12
C SER A 116 10.01 -2.51 -1.75
N ILE A 117 10.19 -3.82 -1.93
CA ILE A 117 9.16 -4.79 -1.51
C ILE A 117 8.95 -4.73 0.00
N GLU A 118 10.02 -4.50 0.76
CA GLU A 118 9.98 -4.38 2.21
C GLU A 118 9.14 -3.17 2.63
N ASP A 119 9.41 -1.97 2.08
CA ASP A 119 8.61 -0.77 2.31
C ASP A 119 7.14 -0.97 1.91
N ALA A 120 6.89 -1.67 0.79
CA ALA A 120 5.54 -1.93 0.31
C ALA A 120 4.76 -2.84 1.26
N LEU A 121 5.42 -3.87 1.83
CA LEU A 121 4.82 -4.75 2.83
C LEU A 121 4.49 -4.00 4.12
N GLU A 122 5.38 -3.15 4.61
CA GLU A 122 5.12 -2.35 5.80
C GLU A 122 3.95 -1.38 5.60
N SER A 123 3.92 -0.69 4.46
CA SER A 123 2.82 0.21 4.10
C SER A 123 1.50 -0.54 3.97
N ALA A 124 1.50 -1.71 3.31
CA ALA A 124 0.31 -2.56 3.17
C ALA A 124 -0.20 -3.07 4.53
N ALA A 125 0.69 -3.45 5.44
CA ALA A 125 0.31 -3.89 6.79
C ALA A 125 -0.42 -2.79 7.56
N VAL A 126 0.09 -1.55 7.51
CA VAL A 126 -0.56 -0.40 8.15
C VAL A 126 -1.93 -0.11 7.51
N ALA A 127 -2.02 -0.15 6.18
CA ALA A 127 -3.27 0.06 5.46
C ALA A 127 -4.30 -1.05 5.77
N SER A 128 -3.87 -2.30 5.87
CA SER A 128 -4.72 -3.44 6.22
C SER A 128 -5.31 -3.32 7.63
N LEU A 129 -4.50 -2.89 8.61
CA LEU A 129 -4.98 -2.62 9.98
C LEU A 129 -6.07 -1.53 10.01
N ALA A 130 -6.02 -0.59 9.08
CA ALA A 130 -7.05 0.44 8.93
C ALA A 130 -8.26 -0.01 8.09
N GLY A 131 -8.22 -1.20 7.49
CA GLY A 131 -9.23 -1.67 6.54
C GLY A 131 -9.24 -0.89 5.22
N ARG A 132 -8.10 -0.29 4.85
CA ARG A 132 -7.93 0.54 3.64
C ARG A 132 -7.00 -0.09 2.60
N PHE A 133 -6.52 -1.31 2.83
CA PHE A 133 -5.65 -1.97 1.87
C PHE A 133 -6.44 -2.41 0.62
N ASP A 134 -5.86 -2.11 -0.55
CA ASP A 134 -6.36 -2.51 -1.85
C ASP A 134 -5.17 -3.01 -2.69
N LEU A 135 -5.30 -4.21 -3.26
CA LEU A 135 -4.27 -4.83 -4.10
C LEU A 135 -3.85 -3.95 -5.29
N SER A 136 -4.77 -3.15 -5.83
CA SER A 136 -4.47 -2.20 -6.91
C SER A 136 -3.50 -1.09 -6.49
N GLN A 137 -3.36 -0.84 -5.18
CA GLN A 137 -2.47 0.16 -4.60
C GLN A 137 -1.15 -0.43 -4.11
N TRP A 138 -0.91 -1.72 -4.36
CA TRP A 138 0.35 -2.36 -4.00
C TRP A 138 1.56 -1.61 -4.57
N ALA A 139 2.58 -1.41 -3.72
CA ALA A 139 3.81 -0.68 -4.05
C ALA A 139 3.60 0.77 -4.53
N GLN A 140 2.40 1.33 -4.35
CA GLN A 140 2.15 2.76 -4.52
C GLN A 140 2.50 3.48 -3.21
N ARG A 141 3.21 4.60 -3.33
CA ARG A 141 3.48 5.45 -2.18
C ARG A 141 2.19 6.10 -1.70
N PRO A 142 1.77 5.83 -0.45
CA PRO A 142 0.54 6.43 0.07
C PRO A 142 0.69 7.96 0.14
N THR A 143 -0.39 8.66 -0.18
CA THR A 143 -0.46 10.12 -0.09
C THR A 143 -1.61 10.50 0.82
N GLY A 144 -1.28 11.13 1.94
CA GLY A 144 -2.25 11.68 2.88
C GLY A 144 -2.36 13.20 2.74
N GLN A 145 -3.59 13.70 2.67
CA GLN A 145 -3.88 15.13 2.73
C GLN A 145 -5.06 15.35 3.70
N PRO A 146 -4.80 15.26 5.01
CA PRO A 146 -5.85 15.50 5.99
C PRO A 146 -6.34 16.93 5.89
N HIS A 147 -7.64 17.12 6.12
CA HIS A 147 -8.21 18.47 6.18
C HIS A 147 -7.59 19.25 7.34
N HIS A 148 -7.41 20.57 7.20
CA HIS A 148 -6.83 21.42 8.25
C HIS A 148 -7.58 21.37 9.58
N SER A 149 -8.89 21.01 9.57
CA SER A 149 -9.70 20.81 10.77
C SER A 149 -9.65 19.38 11.33
N ALA A 150 -8.76 18.50 10.81
CA ALA A 150 -8.65 17.14 11.30
C ALA A 150 -8.26 17.14 12.78
N SER A 151 -8.92 16.29 13.58
CA SER A 151 -8.59 16.16 14.98
C SER A 151 -7.21 15.52 15.19
N ALA A 152 -6.58 15.79 16.34
CA ALA A 152 -5.31 15.14 16.71
C ALA A 152 -5.41 13.61 16.64
N VAL A 153 -6.57 13.04 17.01
CA VAL A 153 -6.82 11.59 16.94
C VAL A 153 -6.86 11.11 15.48
N ALA A 154 -7.43 11.89 14.57
CA ALA A 154 -7.44 11.55 13.15
C ALA A 154 -6.01 11.58 12.57
N LEU A 155 -5.17 12.50 13.00
CA LEU A 155 -3.78 12.62 12.54
C LEU A 155 -2.87 11.53 13.13
N VAL A 156 -2.87 11.38 14.45
CA VAL A 156 -1.93 10.49 15.16
C VAL A 156 -2.47 9.06 15.23
N GLY A 157 -3.78 8.92 15.26
CA GLY A 157 -4.45 7.65 15.53
C GLY A 157 -4.91 7.54 16.99
N GLY A 158 -5.58 6.46 17.31
CA GLY A 158 -6.11 6.20 18.64
C GLY A 158 -7.47 5.52 18.59
N GLY A 159 -8.21 5.62 19.68
CA GLY A 159 -9.52 4.99 19.83
C GLY A 159 -9.46 3.66 20.57
N SER A 160 -10.61 3.00 20.68
CA SER A 160 -10.74 1.66 21.26
C SER A 160 -11.65 0.81 20.38
N PRO A 161 -11.10 -0.19 19.62
CA PRO A 161 -9.67 -0.53 19.51
C PRO A 161 -8.84 0.57 18.83
N PRO A 162 -7.52 0.62 19.11
CA PRO A 162 -6.63 1.58 18.47
C PRO A 162 -6.60 1.42 16.94
N ARG A 163 -6.65 2.55 16.22
CA ARG A 163 -6.53 2.58 14.75
C ARG A 163 -5.42 3.53 14.33
N PRO A 164 -4.69 3.22 13.24
CA PRO A 164 -3.68 4.12 12.70
C PRO A 164 -4.33 5.41 12.19
N GLY A 165 -3.66 6.55 12.46
CA GLY A 165 -4.04 7.85 11.93
C GLY A 165 -3.37 8.15 10.59
N GLU A 166 -3.64 9.34 10.03
CA GLU A 166 -3.13 9.75 8.72
C GLU A 166 -1.58 9.77 8.65
N ILE A 167 -0.90 10.07 9.77
CA ILE A 167 0.57 10.00 9.85
C ILE A 167 1.05 8.58 9.62
N SER A 168 0.44 7.60 10.29
CA SER A 168 0.79 6.20 10.13
C SER A 168 0.44 5.67 8.73
N LEU A 169 -0.72 6.09 8.19
CA LEU A 169 -1.18 5.69 6.86
C LEU A 169 -0.30 6.25 5.74
N ALA A 170 0.41 7.35 5.97
CA ALA A 170 1.37 7.92 5.03
C ALA A 170 2.77 7.29 5.15
N HIS A 171 2.92 6.16 5.86
CA HIS A 171 4.20 5.47 6.03
C HIS A 171 4.83 5.12 4.69
N HIS A 172 6.12 5.40 4.51
CA HIS A 172 6.87 5.30 3.24
C HIS A 172 6.30 6.15 2.09
N GLY A 173 5.41 7.10 2.39
CA GLY A 173 4.74 7.95 1.41
C GLY A 173 4.91 9.44 1.68
N VAL A 174 3.86 10.19 1.38
CA VAL A 174 3.83 11.64 1.53
C VAL A 174 2.63 12.05 2.37
N LEU A 175 2.87 12.78 3.45
CA LEU A 175 1.84 13.48 4.20
C LEU A 175 1.94 14.96 3.90
N PHE A 176 0.91 15.49 3.26
CA PHE A 176 0.79 16.93 2.99
C PHE A 176 -0.12 17.58 4.03
N LEU A 177 0.44 18.46 4.83
CA LEU A 177 -0.30 19.26 5.81
C LEU A 177 -0.48 20.67 5.24
N ASP A 178 -1.71 21.00 4.86
CA ASP A 178 -2.06 22.32 4.39
C ASP A 178 -2.47 23.22 5.57
N GLU A 179 -2.17 24.53 5.45
CA GLU A 179 -2.54 25.52 6.46
C GLU A 179 -2.05 25.18 7.88
N LEU A 180 -0.75 24.87 8.00
CA LEU A 180 -0.12 24.73 9.31
C LEU A 180 -0.26 26.05 10.10
N PRO A 181 -0.68 26.00 11.40
CA PRO A 181 -0.82 27.17 12.24
C PRO A 181 0.51 27.88 12.50
#